data_d9ab079fdadca273e6913d3e71ab53ee
#
_entry.id   d9ab079fdadca273e6913d3e71ab53ee
#
_cell.length_a   1.000
_cell.length_b   1.000
_cell.length_c   1.000
_cell.angle_alpha   90.00
_cell.angle_beta   90.00
_cell.angle_gamma   90.00
#
_symmetry.space_group_name_H-M   'P 1'
#
loop_
_entity.id
_entity.type
_entity.pdbx_description
1 polymer ?
#
loop_
_entity_poly.entity_id
_entity_poly.type
_entity_poly.pdbx_seq_one_letter_code
_entity_poly.pdbx_strand_id
1 'polypeptide(L)'
;HGLRTRIDYNFSVQTPFRIPDMADAATYATAVNEALENDGLAPRYTQRDIRSMVRGERTDVLPNVDWRKAVLRNAGFNHDLNLSFDGSGGRMRYFVLANYNSNRGMLDNTDLNDGYSTQVEMYSLKLRSNLEAAITKTTTARMNLMGRLMQYQLPNAGVALDDMYDTPSAAFPIRVPSGGWARSQLFANPLADKTAGGYNTLLQRTLFADLTIDQDLSALTPGLSVQVRVAYDNSA
;
A
#
# COMPACT_ATOMS: atom_id res chain seq x y z
N HIS A 1 23.16 30.04 -16.70
CA HIS A 1 22.85 29.64 -15.33
C HIS A 1 23.51 28.29 -15.04
N GLY A 2 24.21 28.20 -13.90
CA GLY A 2 24.90 26.98 -13.48
C GLY A 2 23.94 25.83 -13.13
N LEU A 3 24.46 24.65 -12.84
CA LEU A 3 23.75 23.49 -12.31
C LEU A 3 23.06 23.85 -10.98
N ARG A 4 21.78 23.53 -10.87
CA ARG A 4 21.03 23.61 -9.63
C ARG A 4 20.57 22.19 -9.26
N THR A 5 20.81 21.81 -8.01
CA THR A 5 20.39 20.53 -7.44
C THR A 5 19.37 20.81 -6.34
N ARG A 6 18.29 20.03 -6.31
CA ARG A 6 17.28 20.09 -5.26
C ARG A 6 17.00 18.68 -4.75
N ILE A 7 16.91 18.55 -3.44
CA ILE A 7 16.53 17.31 -2.75
C ILE A 7 15.32 17.65 -1.87
N ASP A 8 14.23 16.94 -2.09
CA ASP A 8 13.02 17.05 -1.27
C ASP A 8 12.71 15.66 -0.72
N TYR A 9 12.58 15.55 0.59
CA TYR A 9 12.20 14.31 1.26
C TYR A 9 10.95 14.55 2.11
N ASN A 10 9.93 13.71 1.88
CA ASN A 10 8.70 13.73 2.65
C ASN A 10 8.52 12.39 3.35
N PHE A 11 8.29 12.44 4.64
CA PHE A 11 7.87 11.32 5.44
C PHE A 11 6.44 11.53 5.90
N SER A 12 5.58 10.53 5.70
CA SER A 12 4.19 10.60 6.10
C SER A 12 3.82 9.39 6.94
N VAL A 13 3.06 9.63 8.00
CA VAL A 13 2.45 8.61 8.84
C VAL A 13 0.97 8.57 8.53
N GLN A 14 0.47 7.39 8.17
CA GLN A 14 -0.94 7.15 7.89
C GLN A 14 -1.56 6.44 9.09
N THR A 15 -2.58 7.01 9.69
CA THR A 15 -3.31 6.41 10.80
C THR A 15 -4.76 6.20 10.41
N PRO A 16 -5.43 5.15 10.87
CA PRO A 16 -6.85 4.96 10.62
C PRO A 16 -7.64 6.11 11.25
N PHE A 17 -8.46 6.77 10.45
CA PHE A 17 -9.28 7.88 10.94
C PHE A 17 -10.42 7.39 11.85
N ARG A 18 -11.01 6.24 11.53
CA ARG A 18 -12.14 5.68 12.27
C ARG A 18 -12.15 4.17 12.14
N ILE A 19 -11.98 3.49 13.25
CA ILE A 19 -12.14 2.04 13.36
C ILE A 19 -13.20 1.81 14.45
N PRO A 20 -14.26 1.01 14.18
CA PRO A 20 -15.23 0.64 15.21
C PRO A 20 -14.56 -0.12 16.36
N ASP A 21 -14.98 0.13 17.57
CA ASP A 21 -14.61 -0.69 18.71
C ASP A 21 -15.43 -1.96 18.70
N MET A 22 -14.74 -3.09 18.81
CA MET A 22 -15.37 -4.41 18.85
C MET A 22 -15.60 -4.85 20.30
N ALA A 23 -16.72 -5.55 20.53
CA ALA A 23 -17.00 -6.14 21.83
C ALA A 23 -15.90 -7.16 22.20
N ASP A 24 -15.43 -7.10 23.44
CA ASP A 24 -14.57 -8.14 23.99
C ASP A 24 -15.37 -9.45 24.25
N ALA A 25 -14.67 -10.53 24.56
CA ALA A 25 -15.31 -11.83 24.73
C ALA A 25 -16.33 -11.87 25.87
N ALA A 26 -16.09 -11.12 26.95
CA ALA A 26 -17.01 -11.07 28.10
C ALA A 26 -18.31 -10.32 27.76
N THR A 27 -18.18 -9.19 27.07
CA THR A 27 -19.33 -8.41 26.55
C THR A 27 -20.13 -9.24 25.53
N TYR A 28 -19.44 -9.90 24.58
CA TYR A 28 -20.06 -10.77 23.60
C TYR A 28 -20.81 -11.94 24.29
N ALA A 29 -20.16 -12.64 25.23
CA ALA A 29 -20.75 -13.78 25.94
C ALA A 29 -21.99 -13.36 26.77
N THR A 30 -21.96 -12.16 27.36
CA THR A 30 -23.10 -11.61 28.10
C THR A 30 -24.27 -11.33 27.16
N ALA A 31 -24.03 -10.69 26.02
CA ALA A 31 -25.06 -10.39 25.02
C ALA A 31 -25.67 -11.68 24.42
N VAL A 32 -24.84 -12.69 24.16
CA VAL A 32 -25.33 -14.01 23.67
C VAL A 32 -26.23 -14.69 24.70
N ASN A 33 -25.86 -14.66 25.99
CA ASN A 33 -26.68 -15.20 27.05
C ASN A 33 -28.05 -14.50 27.17
N GLU A 34 -28.02 -13.17 27.13
CA GLU A 34 -29.22 -12.33 27.16
C GLU A 34 -30.17 -12.66 25.97
N ALA A 35 -29.62 -12.81 24.78
CA ALA A 35 -30.38 -13.19 23.60
C ALA A 35 -31.01 -14.58 23.76
N LEU A 36 -30.25 -15.56 24.27
CA LEU A 36 -30.75 -16.90 24.50
C LEU A 36 -31.85 -16.93 25.59
N GLU A 37 -31.68 -16.17 26.67
CA GLU A 37 -32.69 -16.05 27.73
C GLU A 37 -33.99 -15.41 27.21
N ASN A 38 -33.89 -14.38 26.33
CA ASN A 38 -35.05 -13.79 25.69
C ASN A 38 -35.80 -14.77 24.77
N ASP A 39 -35.08 -15.70 24.18
CA ASP A 39 -35.66 -16.80 23.37
C ASP A 39 -36.13 -18.00 24.23
N GLY A 40 -36.03 -17.91 25.56
CA GLY A 40 -36.42 -18.99 26.48
C GLY A 40 -35.44 -20.16 26.50
N LEU A 41 -34.22 -19.97 26.05
CA LEU A 41 -33.15 -20.94 25.99
C LEU A 41 -32.19 -20.79 27.18
N ALA A 42 -31.45 -21.87 27.51
CA ALA A 42 -30.43 -21.83 28.54
C ALA A 42 -29.22 -20.99 28.13
N PRO A 43 -28.60 -20.23 29.05
CA PRO A 43 -27.35 -19.49 28.78
C PRO A 43 -26.23 -20.40 28.28
N ARG A 44 -25.48 -19.95 27.28
CA ARG A 44 -24.34 -20.70 26.71
C ARG A 44 -23.09 -20.61 27.60
N TYR A 45 -22.87 -19.45 28.20
CA TYR A 45 -21.67 -19.16 29.01
C TYR A 45 -22.06 -19.05 30.47
N THR A 46 -21.32 -19.75 31.34
CA THR A 46 -21.53 -19.63 32.79
C THR A 46 -20.89 -18.31 33.29
N GLN A 47 -21.29 -17.83 34.45
CA GLN A 47 -20.67 -16.69 35.11
C GLN A 47 -19.18 -16.93 35.42
N ARG A 48 -18.77 -18.19 35.56
CA ARG A 48 -17.35 -18.55 35.72
C ARG A 48 -16.61 -18.37 34.39
N ASP A 49 -17.19 -18.77 33.27
CA ASP A 49 -16.57 -18.61 31.94
C ASP A 49 -16.39 -17.13 31.61
N ILE A 50 -17.40 -16.30 31.83
CA ILE A 50 -17.31 -14.85 31.61
C ILE A 50 -16.20 -14.22 32.48
N ARG A 51 -16.10 -14.61 33.75
CA ARG A 51 -15.01 -14.14 34.61
C ARG A 51 -13.62 -14.62 34.14
N SER A 52 -13.54 -15.85 33.63
CA SER A 52 -12.29 -16.36 33.04
C SER A 52 -11.87 -15.59 31.79
N MET A 53 -12.83 -15.21 30.91
CA MET A 53 -12.58 -14.35 29.75
C MET A 53 -12.03 -12.99 30.16
N VAL A 54 -12.64 -12.33 31.17
CA VAL A 54 -12.15 -11.04 31.70
C VAL A 54 -10.72 -11.14 32.23
N ARG A 55 -10.37 -12.27 32.88
CA ARG A 55 -9.04 -12.48 33.46
C ARG A 55 -8.02 -13.00 32.46
N GLY A 56 -8.40 -13.35 31.23
CA GLY A 56 -7.54 -13.98 30.25
C GLY A 56 -7.10 -15.38 30.65
N GLU A 57 -7.94 -16.12 31.39
CA GLU A 57 -7.70 -17.50 31.80
C GLU A 57 -8.26 -18.47 30.74
N ARG A 58 -7.59 -19.61 30.52
CA ARG A 58 -8.04 -20.66 29.59
C ARG A 58 -8.29 -20.14 28.18
N THR A 59 -7.40 -19.31 27.66
CA THR A 59 -7.52 -18.64 26.36
C THR A 59 -7.57 -19.59 25.17
N ASP A 60 -7.23 -20.84 25.36
CA ASP A 60 -7.37 -21.93 24.39
C ASP A 60 -8.83 -22.42 24.22
N VAL A 61 -9.65 -22.30 25.28
CA VAL A 61 -11.06 -22.73 25.31
C VAL A 61 -12.01 -21.54 25.41
N LEU A 62 -11.60 -20.51 26.13
CA LEU A 62 -12.35 -19.27 26.35
C LEU A 62 -11.52 -18.07 25.82
N PRO A 63 -11.37 -17.97 24.49
CA PRO A 63 -10.55 -16.93 23.88
C PRO A 63 -11.15 -15.54 24.10
N ASN A 64 -10.28 -14.54 24.09
CA ASN A 64 -10.64 -13.13 24.03
C ASN A 64 -9.67 -12.45 23.05
N VAL A 65 -9.93 -12.62 21.77
CA VAL A 65 -9.05 -12.13 20.70
C VAL A 65 -9.48 -10.76 20.25
N ASP A 66 -8.57 -9.80 20.35
CA ASP A 66 -8.71 -8.50 19.69
C ASP A 66 -8.24 -8.64 18.22
N TRP A 67 -9.18 -8.99 17.33
CA TRP A 67 -8.89 -9.22 15.92
C TRP A 67 -8.33 -7.97 15.23
N ARG A 68 -8.74 -6.78 15.65
CA ARG A 68 -8.20 -5.52 15.14
C ARG A 68 -6.70 -5.42 15.40
N LYS A 69 -6.28 -5.64 16.65
CA LYS A 69 -4.85 -5.61 17.02
C LYS A 69 -4.05 -6.77 16.41
N ALA A 70 -4.72 -7.90 16.17
CA ALA A 70 -4.06 -9.03 15.52
C ALA A 70 -3.79 -8.76 14.03
N VAL A 71 -4.67 -8.03 13.34
CA VAL A 71 -4.63 -7.82 11.89
C VAL A 71 -4.01 -6.47 11.52
N LEU A 72 -4.21 -5.42 12.33
CA LEU A 72 -3.82 -4.05 12.01
C LEU A 72 -2.88 -3.45 13.05
N ARG A 73 -1.80 -2.84 12.56
CA ARG A 73 -1.00 -1.90 13.34
C ARG A 73 -1.66 -0.51 13.36
N ASN A 74 -1.20 0.33 14.26
CA ASN A 74 -1.78 1.67 14.44
C ASN A 74 -1.36 2.68 13.37
N ALA A 75 -0.33 2.39 12.58
CA ALA A 75 0.16 3.29 11.55
C ALA A 75 0.81 2.56 10.37
N GLY A 76 0.65 3.13 9.19
CA GLY A 76 1.43 2.87 7.99
C GLY A 76 2.42 4.00 7.75
N PHE A 77 3.41 3.77 6.90
CA PHE A 77 4.48 4.73 6.64
C PHE A 77 4.67 4.92 5.15
N ASN A 78 4.90 6.17 4.76
CA ASN A 78 5.24 6.53 3.39
C ASN A 78 6.49 7.40 3.37
N HIS A 79 7.43 7.04 2.51
CA HIS A 79 8.65 7.78 2.22
C HIS A 79 8.61 8.23 0.77
N ASP A 80 8.80 9.52 0.51
CA ASP A 80 8.87 10.08 -0.82
C ASP A 80 10.14 10.95 -0.94
N LEU A 81 11.07 10.51 -1.79
CA LEU A 81 12.33 11.19 -2.05
C LEU A 81 12.33 11.70 -3.49
N ASN A 82 12.55 12.99 -3.65
CA ASN A 82 12.70 13.65 -4.93
C ASN A 82 14.10 14.25 -5.04
N LEU A 83 14.78 13.91 -6.11
CA LEU A 83 16.08 14.46 -6.47
C LEU A 83 15.98 15.09 -7.86
N SER A 84 16.20 16.39 -7.97
CA SER A 84 16.16 17.05 -9.26
C SER A 84 17.44 17.84 -9.56
N PHE A 85 17.77 17.85 -10.84
CA PHE A 85 18.88 18.58 -11.41
C PHE A 85 18.36 19.41 -12.56
N ASP A 86 18.61 20.70 -12.53
CA ASP A 86 18.30 21.58 -13.65
C ASP A 86 19.48 22.52 -13.93
N GLY A 87 19.60 22.90 -15.18
CA GLY A 87 20.64 23.82 -15.60
C GLY A 87 20.50 24.23 -17.02
N SER A 88 21.24 25.27 -17.34
CA SER A 88 21.39 25.77 -18.71
C SER A 88 22.82 26.28 -18.95
N GLY A 89 23.35 25.98 -20.12
CA GLY A 89 24.66 26.44 -20.54
C GLY A 89 24.79 26.41 -22.04
N GLY A 90 25.34 27.50 -22.62
CA GLY A 90 25.50 27.62 -24.05
C GLY A 90 24.18 27.49 -24.81
N ARG A 91 24.03 26.38 -25.52
CA ARG A 91 22.85 26.07 -26.35
C ARG A 91 21.92 25.02 -25.74
N MET A 92 22.12 24.59 -24.48
CA MET A 92 21.41 23.50 -23.88
C MET A 92 20.71 23.91 -22.58
N ARG A 93 19.49 23.44 -22.39
CA ARG A 93 18.74 23.44 -21.13
C ARG A 93 18.32 22.04 -20.78
N TYR A 94 18.40 21.68 -19.52
CA TYR A 94 17.99 20.36 -19.07
C TYR A 94 17.32 20.40 -17.70
N PHE A 95 16.45 19.45 -17.50
CA PHE A 95 15.84 19.13 -16.23
C PHE A 95 15.79 17.60 -16.09
N VAL A 96 16.28 17.08 -14.97
CA VAL A 96 16.22 15.66 -14.63
C VAL A 96 15.62 15.53 -13.25
N LEU A 97 14.67 14.64 -13.09
CA LEU A 97 14.04 14.29 -11.82
C LEU A 97 14.10 12.78 -11.61
N ALA A 98 14.59 12.37 -10.45
CA ALA A 98 14.42 11.02 -9.91
C ALA A 98 13.50 11.11 -8.68
N ASN A 99 12.43 10.31 -8.67
CA ASN A 99 11.53 10.17 -7.53
C ASN A 99 11.52 8.71 -7.09
N TYR A 100 11.75 8.48 -5.82
CA TYR A 100 11.56 7.19 -5.15
C TYR A 100 10.46 7.32 -4.12
N ASN A 101 9.45 6.45 -4.20
CA ASN A 101 8.38 6.39 -3.23
C ASN A 101 8.28 4.96 -2.69
N SER A 102 8.16 4.84 -1.38
CA SER A 102 7.97 3.58 -0.67
C SER A 102 6.81 3.75 0.32
N ASN A 103 5.77 2.96 0.14
CA ASN A 103 4.60 2.95 1.01
C ASN A 103 4.46 1.56 1.63
N ARG A 104 4.31 1.52 2.95
CA ARG A 104 4.05 0.30 3.71
C ARG A 104 2.72 0.43 4.43
N GLY A 105 1.81 -0.50 4.14
CA GLY A 105 0.46 -0.53 4.69
C GLY A 105 0.40 -0.84 6.18
N MET A 106 -0.83 -0.94 6.69
CA MET A 106 -1.12 -1.09 8.12
C MET A 106 -1.42 -2.52 8.54
N LEU A 107 -1.20 -3.54 7.70
CA LEU A 107 -1.32 -4.92 8.15
C LEU A 107 -0.25 -5.23 9.19
N ASP A 108 -0.64 -5.99 10.22
CA ASP A 108 0.28 -6.51 11.23
C ASP A 108 0.47 -8.01 11.08
N ASN A 109 1.43 -8.58 11.77
CA ASN A 109 1.70 -10.02 11.79
C ASN A 109 1.81 -10.65 10.37
N THR A 110 2.36 -9.91 9.42
CA THR A 110 2.46 -10.31 8.00
C THR A 110 3.65 -11.23 7.71
N ASP A 111 4.50 -11.47 8.70
CA ASP A 111 5.74 -12.26 8.66
C ASP A 111 5.67 -13.56 9.47
N LEU A 112 4.46 -13.97 9.89
CA LEU A 112 4.24 -15.22 10.63
C LEU A 112 4.37 -16.49 9.77
N ASN A 113 4.77 -16.34 8.52
CA ASN A 113 5.06 -17.43 7.60
C ASN A 113 6.56 -17.64 7.47
N ASP A 114 6.96 -18.88 7.21
CA ASP A 114 8.34 -19.21 6.95
C ASP A 114 8.77 -18.68 5.56
N GLY A 115 9.48 -17.57 5.53
CA GLY A 115 10.21 -17.11 4.36
C GLY A 115 9.55 -16.04 3.48
N TYR A 116 8.34 -15.57 3.79
CA TYR A 116 7.72 -14.45 3.05
C TYR A 116 6.86 -13.54 3.94
N SER A 117 6.66 -12.30 3.50
CA SER A 117 5.74 -11.35 4.10
C SER A 117 4.52 -11.15 3.21
N THR A 118 3.35 -11.04 3.82
CA THR A 118 2.08 -10.70 3.17
C THR A 118 1.73 -9.22 3.35
N GLN A 119 2.68 -8.38 3.74
CA GLN A 119 2.47 -6.94 3.90
C GLN A 119 2.02 -6.30 2.58
N VAL A 120 1.13 -5.33 2.71
CA VAL A 120 0.81 -4.41 1.61
C VAL A 120 1.97 -3.43 1.46
N GLU A 121 2.68 -3.54 0.36
CA GLU A 121 3.81 -2.67 0.05
C GLU A 121 3.73 -2.14 -1.38
N MET A 122 4.15 -0.91 -1.56
CA MET A 122 4.28 -0.28 -2.87
C MET A 122 5.64 0.41 -2.95
N TYR A 123 6.38 0.08 -3.99
CA TYR A 123 7.63 0.76 -4.35
C TYR A 123 7.47 1.37 -5.73
N SER A 124 7.89 2.61 -5.89
CA SER A 124 7.85 3.30 -7.17
C SER A 124 9.15 4.06 -7.41
N LEU A 125 9.74 3.85 -8.57
CA LEU A 125 10.85 4.65 -9.08
C LEU A 125 10.39 5.35 -10.35
N LYS A 126 10.50 6.68 -10.39
CA LYS A 126 10.21 7.50 -11.56
C LYS A 126 11.46 8.28 -11.95
N LEU A 127 11.77 8.24 -13.23
CA LEU A 127 12.81 9.06 -13.82
C LEU A 127 12.17 9.94 -14.90
N ARG A 128 12.46 11.23 -14.87
CA ARG A 128 12.01 12.17 -15.89
C ARG A 128 13.19 13.00 -16.35
N SER A 129 13.33 13.16 -17.65
CA SER A 129 14.32 14.02 -18.26
C SER A 129 13.69 14.88 -19.33
N ASN A 130 13.88 16.16 -19.26
CA ASN A 130 13.52 17.12 -20.30
C ASN A 130 14.82 17.79 -20.77
N LEU A 131 15.10 17.67 -22.06
CA LEU A 131 16.27 18.24 -22.69
C LEU A 131 15.84 19.13 -23.84
N GLU A 132 16.39 20.33 -23.91
CA GLU A 132 16.26 21.25 -25.03
C GLU A 132 17.65 21.70 -25.49
N ALA A 133 17.91 21.55 -26.78
CA ALA A 133 19.19 21.92 -27.37
C ALA A 133 18.98 22.72 -28.66
N ALA A 134 19.60 23.90 -28.74
CA ALA A 134 19.74 24.64 -29.99
C ALA A 134 20.85 23.99 -30.81
N ILE A 135 20.48 23.10 -31.76
CA ILE A 135 21.43 22.37 -32.62
C ILE A 135 22.14 23.33 -33.57
N THR A 136 21.36 24.25 -34.16
CA THR A 136 21.85 25.33 -34.98
C THR A 136 21.26 26.66 -34.49
N LYS A 137 21.46 27.76 -35.20
CA LYS A 137 20.79 29.04 -34.93
C LYS A 137 19.30 29.01 -35.26
N THR A 138 18.88 28.10 -36.12
CA THR A 138 17.51 27.96 -36.65
C THR A 138 16.85 26.61 -36.30
N THR A 139 17.59 25.68 -35.69
CA THR A 139 17.10 24.36 -35.34
C THR A 139 17.17 24.13 -33.85
N THR A 140 16.03 23.79 -33.24
CA THR A 140 15.94 23.39 -31.81
C THR A 140 15.42 21.99 -31.72
N ALA A 141 16.07 21.13 -30.93
CA ALA A 141 15.60 19.81 -30.59
C ALA A 141 15.14 19.78 -29.13
N ARG A 142 14.00 19.19 -28.86
CA ARG A 142 13.48 18.94 -27.50
C ARG A 142 13.21 17.45 -27.34
N MET A 143 13.71 16.87 -26.27
CA MET A 143 13.50 15.48 -25.92
C MET A 143 12.92 15.40 -24.51
N ASN A 144 11.80 14.68 -24.37
CA ASN A 144 11.22 14.37 -23.07
C ASN A 144 11.22 12.85 -22.90
N LEU A 145 11.72 12.41 -21.77
CA LEU A 145 11.72 11.02 -21.36
C LEU A 145 11.06 10.89 -19.99
N MET A 146 10.22 9.89 -19.79
CA MET A 146 9.68 9.52 -18.49
C MET A 146 9.63 8.00 -18.39
N GLY A 147 10.35 7.45 -17.43
CA GLY A 147 10.28 6.05 -17.04
C GLY A 147 9.68 5.92 -15.65
N ARG A 148 8.81 4.93 -15.45
CA ARG A 148 8.29 4.53 -14.14
C ARG A 148 8.34 3.03 -14.01
N LEU A 149 8.90 2.58 -12.88
CA LEU A 149 8.77 1.23 -12.37
C LEU A 149 7.93 1.30 -11.10
N MET A 150 6.94 0.46 -10.97
CA MET A 150 6.10 0.40 -9.80
C MET A 150 5.82 -1.06 -9.45
N GLN A 151 6.14 -1.44 -8.24
CA GLN A 151 5.89 -2.77 -7.71
C GLN A 151 4.88 -2.66 -6.56
N TYR A 152 3.83 -3.45 -6.65
CA TYR A 152 2.89 -3.69 -5.57
C TYR A 152 3.07 -5.10 -5.04
N GLN A 153 2.97 -5.24 -3.73
CA GLN A 153 2.81 -6.51 -3.06
C GLN A 153 1.53 -6.47 -2.24
N LEU A 154 0.71 -7.48 -2.37
CA LEU A 154 -0.59 -7.61 -1.69
C LEU A 154 -0.75 -9.04 -1.18
N PRO A 155 -1.43 -9.25 -0.02
CA PRO A 155 -1.87 -10.59 0.37
C PRO A 155 -2.69 -11.22 -0.76
N ASN A 156 -2.52 -12.51 -1.00
CA ASN A 156 -3.28 -13.23 -2.03
C ASN A 156 -4.79 -13.25 -1.74
N ALA A 157 -5.17 -13.33 -0.46
CA ALA A 157 -6.55 -13.22 -0.01
C ALA A 157 -7.13 -11.78 -0.08
N GLY A 158 -6.35 -10.81 -0.60
CA GLY A 158 -6.73 -9.41 -0.63
C GLY A 158 -6.61 -8.72 0.73
N VAL A 159 -7.12 -7.50 0.83
CA VAL A 159 -7.09 -6.66 2.04
C VAL A 159 -8.51 -6.46 2.60
N ALA A 160 -9.43 -7.38 2.31
CA ALA A 160 -10.75 -7.35 2.92
C ALA A 160 -10.62 -7.43 4.45
N LEU A 161 -11.23 -6.48 5.13
CA LEU A 161 -11.18 -6.37 6.59
C LEU A 161 -12.49 -6.84 7.23
N ASP A 162 -13.45 -7.28 6.42
CA ASP A 162 -14.80 -7.67 6.87
C ASP A 162 -14.72 -8.82 7.88
N ASP A 163 -13.90 -9.82 7.60
CA ASP A 163 -13.69 -10.96 8.53
C ASP A 163 -13.23 -10.52 9.92
N MET A 164 -12.47 -9.43 9.99
CA MET A 164 -11.99 -8.86 11.27
C MET A 164 -13.17 -8.30 12.10
N TYR A 165 -14.20 -7.77 11.43
CA TYR A 165 -15.40 -7.25 12.09
C TYR A 165 -16.45 -8.32 12.33
N ASP A 166 -16.52 -9.33 11.48
CA ASP A 166 -17.53 -10.39 11.53
C ASP A 166 -17.15 -11.48 12.53
N THR A 167 -15.87 -11.66 12.86
CA THR A 167 -15.41 -12.70 13.79
C THR A 167 -15.44 -12.21 15.24
N PRO A 168 -16.32 -12.79 16.09
CA PRO A 168 -16.38 -12.42 17.51
C PRO A 168 -15.08 -12.71 18.26
N SER A 169 -14.76 -11.88 19.25
CA SER A 169 -13.58 -12.05 20.12
C SER A 169 -13.56 -13.42 20.83
N ALA A 170 -14.74 -13.98 21.11
CA ALA A 170 -14.92 -15.25 21.79
C ALA A 170 -15.02 -16.47 20.84
N ALA A 171 -14.89 -16.28 19.52
CA ALA A 171 -15.11 -17.36 18.55
C ALA A 171 -14.11 -18.51 18.67
N PHE A 172 -12.83 -18.22 18.64
CA PHE A 172 -11.72 -19.16 18.77
C PHE A 172 -10.39 -18.40 19.00
N PRO A 173 -9.33 -19.09 19.52
CA PRO A 173 -8.01 -18.49 19.61
C PRO A 173 -7.39 -18.29 18.23
N ILE A 174 -6.36 -17.46 18.10
CA ILE A 174 -5.65 -17.27 16.83
C ILE A 174 -5.04 -18.60 16.35
N ARG A 175 -4.41 -19.33 17.27
CA ARG A 175 -3.83 -20.64 17.01
C ARG A 175 -4.33 -21.67 18.05
N VAL A 176 -4.45 -22.91 17.61
CA VAL A 176 -4.69 -24.03 18.52
C VAL A 176 -3.41 -24.44 19.24
N PRO A 177 -3.47 -25.17 20.39
CA PRO A 177 -2.29 -25.57 21.15
C PRO A 177 -1.23 -26.35 20.35
N SER A 178 -1.64 -27.03 19.27
CA SER A 178 -0.71 -27.70 18.35
C SER A 178 0.06 -26.76 17.41
N GLY A 179 -0.17 -25.43 17.47
CA GLY A 179 0.45 -24.42 16.64
C GLY A 179 -0.27 -24.12 15.33
N GLY A 180 -1.25 -24.93 14.93
CA GLY A 180 -2.06 -24.69 13.73
C GLY A 180 -2.98 -23.47 13.85
N TRP A 181 -3.45 -22.95 12.73
CA TRP A 181 -4.47 -21.90 12.72
C TRP A 181 -5.81 -22.45 13.21
N ALA A 182 -6.42 -21.76 14.18
CA ALA A 182 -7.77 -22.12 14.62
C ALA A 182 -8.80 -21.81 13.52
N ARG A 183 -9.83 -22.61 13.42
CA ARG A 183 -10.89 -22.50 12.41
C ARG A 183 -12.26 -22.73 13.03
N SER A 184 -13.27 -22.14 12.43
CA SER A 184 -14.68 -22.36 12.72
C SER A 184 -15.41 -22.63 11.40
N GLN A 185 -16.58 -23.28 11.48
CA GLN A 185 -17.47 -23.40 10.32
C GLN A 185 -18.25 -22.10 10.04
N LEU A 186 -18.37 -21.23 11.03
CA LEU A 186 -19.19 -20.02 10.97
C LEU A 186 -18.36 -18.76 10.69
N PHE A 187 -17.10 -18.75 11.13
CA PHE A 187 -16.26 -17.56 11.06
C PHE A 187 -14.89 -17.88 10.47
N ALA A 188 -14.41 -17.01 9.60
CA ALA A 188 -13.04 -17.04 9.09
C ALA A 188 -12.05 -16.69 10.20
N ASN A 189 -10.79 -17.11 10.07
CA ASN A 189 -9.72 -16.61 10.92
C ASN A 189 -9.04 -15.45 10.20
N PRO A 190 -9.31 -14.19 10.59
CA PRO A 190 -8.89 -13.02 9.84
C PRO A 190 -7.37 -12.94 9.66
N LEU A 191 -6.62 -13.40 10.65
CA LEU A 191 -5.16 -13.40 10.57
C LEU A 191 -4.62 -14.55 9.72
N ALA A 192 -5.21 -15.75 9.82
CA ALA A 192 -4.81 -16.89 9.01
C ALA A 192 -4.96 -16.62 7.51
N ASP A 193 -6.09 -16.07 7.11
CA ASP A 193 -6.38 -15.80 5.71
C ASP A 193 -5.42 -14.76 5.12
N LYS A 194 -5.06 -13.73 5.90
CA LYS A 194 -4.09 -12.70 5.50
C LYS A 194 -2.65 -13.19 5.46
N THR A 195 -2.32 -14.17 6.29
CA THR A 195 -0.93 -14.62 6.49
C THR A 195 -0.60 -15.89 5.70
N ALA A 196 -1.48 -16.89 5.74
CA ALA A 196 -1.21 -18.22 5.16
C ALA A 196 -1.55 -18.32 3.68
N GLY A 197 -2.28 -17.37 3.12
CA GLY A 197 -2.74 -17.39 1.72
C GLY A 197 -1.67 -17.04 0.68
N GLY A 198 -0.46 -16.66 1.10
CA GLY A 198 0.59 -16.17 0.19
C GLY A 198 0.39 -14.71 -0.19
N TYR A 199 1.14 -14.28 -1.19
CA TYR A 199 1.11 -12.90 -1.71
C TYR A 199 1.16 -12.86 -3.23
N ASN A 200 0.67 -11.77 -3.78
CA ASN A 200 0.80 -11.42 -5.19
C ASN A 200 1.73 -10.23 -5.36
N THR A 201 2.56 -10.26 -6.38
CA THR A 201 3.37 -9.12 -6.79
C THR A 201 2.97 -8.69 -8.19
N LEU A 202 2.67 -7.40 -8.33
CA LEU A 202 2.40 -6.77 -9.62
C LEU A 202 3.53 -5.79 -9.93
N LEU A 203 4.20 -5.97 -11.06
CA LEU A 203 5.21 -5.05 -11.57
C LEU A 203 4.63 -4.30 -12.76
N GLN A 204 4.53 -2.98 -12.65
CA GLN A 204 4.14 -2.09 -13.74
C GLN A 204 5.35 -1.31 -14.25
N ARG A 205 5.50 -1.27 -15.55
CA ARG A 205 6.54 -0.50 -16.25
C ARG A 205 5.88 0.46 -17.21
N THR A 206 6.30 1.71 -17.19
CA THR A 206 5.79 2.73 -18.12
C THR A 206 6.98 3.50 -18.69
N LEU A 207 7.00 3.70 -19.99
CA LEU A 207 7.99 4.49 -20.69
C LEU A 207 7.29 5.42 -21.66
N PHE A 208 7.52 6.72 -21.50
CA PHE A 208 7.13 7.75 -22.46
C PHE A 208 8.40 8.42 -22.98
N ALA A 209 8.47 8.58 -24.29
CA ALA A 209 9.53 9.32 -24.94
C ALA A 209 8.95 10.16 -26.06
N ASP A 210 9.35 11.41 -26.17
CA ASP A 210 9.07 12.22 -27.36
C ASP A 210 10.30 13.02 -27.78
N LEU A 211 10.44 13.18 -29.08
CA LEU A 211 11.42 14.02 -29.70
C LEU A 211 10.70 15.01 -30.61
N THR A 212 10.93 16.29 -30.37
CA THR A 212 10.41 17.38 -31.19
C THR A 212 11.57 18.13 -31.81
N ILE A 213 11.53 18.36 -33.10
CA ILE A 213 12.49 19.20 -33.83
C ILE A 213 11.73 20.37 -34.42
N ASP A 214 12.15 21.56 -34.05
CA ASP A 214 11.64 22.84 -34.59
C ASP A 214 12.68 23.43 -35.51
N GLN A 215 12.28 23.78 -36.73
CA GLN A 215 13.08 24.43 -37.72
C GLN A 215 12.48 25.80 -38.08
N ASP A 216 13.20 26.86 -37.80
CA ASP A 216 12.88 28.20 -38.28
C ASP A 216 13.27 28.31 -39.74
N LEU A 217 12.33 28.65 -40.59
CA LEU A 217 12.48 28.86 -42.04
C LEU A 217 12.24 30.31 -42.42
N SER A 218 12.36 31.26 -41.48
CA SER A 218 12.14 32.68 -41.71
C SER A 218 13.07 33.27 -42.79
N ALA A 219 14.19 32.61 -43.07
CA ALA A 219 15.06 32.95 -44.20
C ALA A 219 14.44 32.73 -45.58
N LEU A 220 13.44 31.84 -45.68
CA LEU A 220 12.67 31.61 -46.92
C LEU A 220 11.42 32.47 -46.94
N THR A 221 10.70 32.56 -45.85
CA THR A 221 9.48 33.36 -45.71
C THR A 221 9.38 33.86 -44.27
N PRO A 222 9.26 35.14 -44.01
CA PRO A 222 9.16 35.70 -42.65
C PRO A 222 8.04 35.02 -41.87
N GLY A 223 8.34 34.47 -40.67
CA GLY A 223 7.41 33.80 -39.77
C GLY A 223 7.14 32.33 -40.13
N LEU A 224 7.74 31.78 -41.16
CA LEU A 224 7.61 30.36 -41.48
C LEU A 224 8.43 29.50 -40.51
N SER A 225 7.83 28.47 -39.98
CA SER A 225 8.51 27.39 -39.21
C SER A 225 7.91 26.05 -39.48
N VAL A 226 8.69 24.99 -39.25
CA VAL A 226 8.26 23.59 -39.34
C VAL A 226 8.59 22.90 -38.03
N GLN A 227 7.63 22.12 -37.52
CA GLN A 227 7.82 21.28 -36.35
C GLN A 227 7.53 19.81 -36.72
N VAL A 228 8.46 18.93 -36.34
CA VAL A 228 8.27 17.48 -36.43
C VAL A 228 8.34 16.91 -35.04
N ARG A 229 7.36 16.07 -34.68
CA ARG A 229 7.33 15.37 -33.39
C ARG A 229 7.13 13.87 -33.60
N VAL A 230 7.98 13.08 -32.94
CA VAL A 230 7.85 11.64 -32.82
C VAL A 230 7.66 11.32 -31.35
N ALA A 231 6.68 10.45 -31.05
CA ALA A 231 6.40 10.03 -29.68
C ALA A 231 6.30 8.51 -29.59
N TYR A 232 6.73 7.96 -28.47
CA TYR A 232 6.63 6.57 -28.11
C TYR A 232 6.01 6.46 -26.71
N ASP A 233 5.03 5.58 -26.57
CA ASP A 233 4.35 5.26 -25.33
C ASP A 233 4.26 3.75 -25.17
N ASN A 234 4.69 3.24 -24.03
CA ASN A 234 4.60 1.83 -23.68
C ASN A 234 4.28 1.68 -22.19
N SER A 235 3.30 0.85 -21.87
CA SER A 235 2.98 0.40 -20.51
C SER A 235 2.75 -1.10 -20.48
N ALA A 236 3.35 -1.78 -19.51
CA ALA A 236 3.26 -3.22 -19.30
C ALA A 236 3.16 -3.56 -17.80
#